data_d3356bf93a29af398a6af1cc35ba1307
#
_entry.id   d3356bf93a29af398a6af1cc35ba1307
#
_cell.length_a   1.000
_cell.length_b   1.000
_cell.length_c   1.000
_cell.angle_alpha   90.00
_cell.angle_beta   90.00
_cell.angle_gamma   90.00
#
_symmetry.space_group_name_H-M   'P 1'
#
loop_
_entity.id
_entity.type
_entity.pdbx_description
1 polymer ?
#
loop_
_entity_poly.entity_id
_entity_poly.type
_entity_poly.pdbx_seq_one_letter_code
_entity_poly.pdbx_strand_id
1 'polypeptide(L)'
;MVNLVSHALAEQMNITAIEFGKEVDELAQAGLTTAPCVRVHPPRIAEAPVSMECERLVIVEVGVDRAVILGRVVAMHVADECVLDPVRCHVDTPRLDLIGRMHGAGWYARTTDRFEMKRIPVEAWEARKAAE
;
A
#
# COMPACT_ATOMS: atom_id res chain seq x y z
N MET A 1 6.20 7.81 -6.71
CA MET A 1 5.55 7.84 -5.40
C MET A 1 4.45 6.79 -5.35
N VAL A 2 4.37 5.97 -4.31
CA VAL A 2 3.29 5.01 -4.08
C VAL A 2 2.64 5.31 -2.75
N ASN A 3 1.32 5.53 -2.73
CA ASN A 3 0.55 5.77 -1.53
C ASN A 3 -0.38 4.57 -1.31
N LEU A 4 -0.37 3.96 -0.12
CA LEU A 4 -1.27 2.87 0.21
C LEU A 4 -2.62 3.43 0.64
N VAL A 5 -3.69 2.79 0.18
CA VAL A 5 -5.05 3.27 0.39
C VAL A 5 -5.67 2.54 1.58
N SER A 6 -6.08 3.30 2.59
CA SER A 6 -6.94 2.78 3.67
C SER A 6 -8.40 2.74 3.23
N HIS A 7 -9.23 2.00 3.96
CA HIS A 7 -10.67 1.98 3.70
C HIS A 7 -11.30 3.38 3.80
N ALA A 8 -10.79 4.23 4.70
CA ALA A 8 -11.26 5.60 4.84
C ALA A 8 -10.99 6.48 3.59
N LEU A 9 -9.99 6.13 2.79
CA LEU A 9 -9.61 6.85 1.56
C LEU A 9 -10.16 6.18 0.28
N ALA A 10 -10.99 5.15 0.41
CA ALA A 10 -11.45 4.37 -0.75
C ALA A 10 -12.28 5.22 -1.73
N GLU A 11 -13.13 6.11 -1.22
CA GLU A 11 -13.96 6.99 -2.04
C GLU A 11 -13.10 8.03 -2.76
N GLN A 12 -12.16 8.66 -2.09
CA GLN A 12 -11.23 9.62 -2.66
C GLN A 12 -10.38 8.97 -3.77
N MET A 13 -9.84 7.77 -3.52
CA MET A 13 -9.13 7.00 -4.53
C MET A 13 -10.03 6.73 -5.76
N ASN A 14 -11.31 6.41 -5.56
CA ASN A 14 -12.23 6.16 -6.66
C ASN A 14 -12.51 7.43 -7.48
N ILE A 15 -12.54 8.62 -6.83
CA ILE A 15 -12.66 9.91 -7.52
C ILE A 15 -11.44 10.17 -8.41
N THR A 16 -10.21 9.86 -7.96
CA THR A 16 -8.99 10.03 -8.79
C THR A 16 -8.91 9.04 -9.97
N ALA A 17 -9.83 8.08 -10.06
CA ALA A 17 -9.94 7.16 -11.20
C ALA A 17 -10.90 7.66 -12.29
N ILE A 18 -11.51 8.83 -12.11
CA ILE A 18 -12.37 9.46 -13.13
C ILE A 18 -11.47 9.99 -14.26
N GLU A 19 -11.88 9.76 -15.51
CA GLU A 19 -11.16 10.24 -16.68
C GLU A 19 -11.35 11.76 -16.87
N PHE A 20 -10.77 12.55 -15.97
CA PHE A 20 -10.76 13.99 -16.09
C PHE A 20 -9.88 14.47 -17.26
N GLY A 21 -10.14 15.71 -17.72
CA GLY A 21 -9.21 16.38 -18.64
C GLY A 21 -7.84 16.62 -18.01
N LYS A 22 -6.80 16.71 -18.83
CA LYS A 22 -5.40 16.84 -18.37
C LYS A 22 -5.13 18.11 -17.51
N GLU A 23 -6.01 19.09 -17.60
CA GLU A 23 -5.94 20.36 -16.87
C GLU A 23 -6.55 20.27 -15.45
N VAL A 24 -7.20 19.16 -15.13
CA VAL A 24 -7.88 18.98 -13.85
C VAL A 24 -6.92 18.36 -12.83
N ASP A 25 -6.81 18.98 -11.67
CA ASP A 25 -6.11 18.42 -10.52
C ASP A 25 -7.04 17.41 -9.81
N GLU A 26 -6.77 16.13 -10.01
CA GLU A 26 -7.55 15.02 -9.46
C GLU A 26 -7.51 15.00 -7.92
N LEU A 27 -6.40 15.39 -7.32
CA LEU A 27 -6.27 15.42 -5.86
C LEU A 27 -7.17 16.50 -5.26
N ALA A 28 -7.23 17.67 -5.91
CA ALA A 28 -8.15 18.74 -5.51
C ALA A 28 -9.62 18.30 -5.64
N GLN A 29 -9.98 17.58 -6.71
CA GLN A 29 -11.33 17.04 -6.90
C GLN A 29 -11.69 16.01 -5.81
N ALA A 30 -10.75 15.20 -5.39
CA ALA A 30 -10.93 14.21 -4.34
C ALA A 30 -10.87 14.82 -2.91
N GLY A 31 -10.56 16.11 -2.79
CA GLY A 31 -10.38 16.78 -1.49
C GLY A 31 -9.16 16.27 -0.71
N LEU A 32 -8.14 15.80 -1.43
CA LEU A 32 -6.88 15.31 -0.86
C LEU A 32 -5.84 16.44 -0.81
N THR A 33 -4.96 16.36 0.18
CA THR A 33 -3.83 17.29 0.32
C THR A 33 -2.50 16.58 0.06
N THR A 34 -1.49 17.37 -0.25
CA THR A 34 -0.15 16.84 -0.50
C THR A 34 0.80 17.21 0.62
N ALA A 35 1.79 16.36 0.85
CA ALA A 35 2.91 16.60 1.75
C ALA A 35 4.24 16.37 1.01
N PRO A 36 5.32 17.05 1.42
CA PRO A 36 6.62 16.91 0.77
C PRO A 36 7.21 15.54 0.99
N CYS A 37 8.04 15.12 0.05
CA CYS A 37 8.92 13.96 0.15
C CYS A 37 10.33 14.38 0.59
N VAL A 38 11.13 13.41 1.05
CA VAL A 38 12.50 13.67 1.52
C VAL A 38 13.57 13.24 0.51
N ARG A 39 13.25 12.36 -0.43
CA ARG A 39 14.19 11.77 -1.41
C ARG A 39 13.80 12.00 -2.86
N VAL A 40 12.52 12.18 -3.16
CA VAL A 40 12.00 12.36 -4.52
C VAL A 40 11.20 13.64 -4.64
N HIS A 41 11.08 14.20 -5.86
CA HIS A 41 10.34 15.45 -6.11
C HIS A 41 8.81 15.31 -6.03
N PRO A 42 8.17 14.25 -6.57
CA PRO A 42 6.73 14.14 -6.52
C PRO A 42 6.23 14.10 -5.09
N PRO A 43 5.20 14.90 -4.72
CA PRO A 43 4.65 14.91 -3.37
C PRO A 43 3.96 13.57 -3.05
N ARG A 44 3.78 13.29 -1.78
CA ARG A 44 2.92 12.21 -1.28
C ARG A 44 1.54 12.74 -0.93
N ILE A 45 0.55 11.86 -0.85
CA ILE A 45 -0.76 12.18 -0.29
C ILE A 45 -0.63 12.24 1.23
N ALA A 46 -1.01 13.38 1.83
CA ALA A 46 -0.81 13.61 3.26
C ALA A 46 -1.64 12.67 4.14
N GLU A 47 -2.85 12.32 3.67
CA GLU A 47 -3.81 11.48 4.37
C GLU A 47 -3.49 9.97 4.24
N ALA A 48 -2.56 9.57 3.35
CA ALA A 48 -2.21 8.17 3.17
C ALA A 48 -1.48 7.62 4.40
N PRO A 49 -1.92 6.49 4.98
CA PRO A 49 -1.31 5.94 6.18
C PRO A 49 0.10 5.41 5.95
N VAL A 50 0.43 5.06 4.71
CA VAL A 50 1.78 4.67 4.28
C VAL A 50 2.05 5.24 2.89
N SER A 51 3.22 5.83 2.72
CA SER A 51 3.72 6.30 1.43
C SER A 51 5.15 5.82 1.20
N MET A 52 5.46 5.36 -0.01
CA MET A 52 6.78 4.90 -0.40
C MET A 52 7.36 5.80 -1.49
N GLU A 53 8.49 6.42 -1.20
CA GLU A 53 9.27 7.15 -2.19
C GLU A 53 10.08 6.16 -3.01
N CYS A 54 9.89 6.17 -4.32
CA CYS A 54 10.51 5.20 -5.21
C CYS A 54 11.30 5.88 -6.32
N GLU A 55 12.51 5.38 -6.57
CA GLU A 55 13.27 5.65 -7.77
C GLU A 55 13.01 4.57 -8.81
N ARG A 56 12.85 4.98 -10.07
CA ARG A 56 12.64 4.04 -11.17
C ARG A 56 13.91 3.20 -11.39
N LEU A 57 13.79 1.89 -11.29
CA LEU A 57 14.87 0.96 -11.53
C LEU A 57 14.83 0.41 -12.97
N VAL A 58 13.69 -0.14 -13.37
CA VAL A 58 13.50 -0.76 -14.70
C VAL A 58 12.08 -0.51 -15.18
N ILE A 59 11.93 -0.31 -16.48
CA ILE A 59 10.66 -0.38 -17.20
C ILE A 59 10.73 -1.55 -18.17
N VAL A 60 9.75 -2.44 -18.09
CA VAL A 60 9.58 -3.56 -19.04
C VAL A 60 8.29 -3.33 -19.82
N GLU A 61 8.41 -3.08 -21.11
CA GLU A 61 7.26 -2.97 -21.99
C GLU A 61 6.69 -4.37 -22.25
N VAL A 62 5.40 -4.56 -21.97
CA VAL A 62 4.73 -5.85 -22.08
C VAL A 62 3.59 -5.85 -23.10
N GLY A 63 3.44 -4.78 -23.83
CA GLY A 63 2.44 -4.61 -24.90
C GLY A 63 2.25 -3.15 -25.28
N VAL A 64 1.33 -2.90 -26.19
CA VAL A 64 0.99 -1.54 -26.59
C VAL A 64 0.36 -0.82 -25.40
N ASP A 65 0.94 0.32 -25.04
CA ASP A 65 0.53 1.15 -23.89
C ASP A 65 0.49 0.43 -22.53
N ARG A 66 1.31 -0.63 -22.37
CA ARG A 66 1.42 -1.41 -21.14
C ARG A 66 2.87 -1.61 -20.76
N ALA A 67 3.18 -1.29 -19.51
CA ALA A 67 4.50 -1.49 -18.93
C ALA A 67 4.44 -2.00 -17.49
N VAL A 68 5.43 -2.79 -17.12
CA VAL A 68 5.74 -3.11 -15.72
C VAL A 68 6.90 -2.22 -15.30
N ILE A 69 6.70 -1.48 -14.21
CA ILE A 69 7.71 -0.58 -13.65
C ILE A 69 8.21 -1.17 -12.34
N LEU A 70 9.52 -1.42 -12.26
CA LEU A 70 10.17 -1.77 -11.01
C LEU A 70 10.77 -0.51 -10.39
N GLY A 71 10.38 -0.23 -9.16
CA GLY A 71 10.88 0.90 -8.38
C GLY A 71 11.68 0.42 -7.18
N ARG A 72 12.79 1.11 -6.88
CA ARG A 72 13.53 0.96 -5.63
C ARG A 72 12.91 1.89 -4.60
N VAL A 73 12.45 1.35 -3.47
CA VAL A 73 12.00 2.19 -2.34
C VAL A 73 13.23 2.83 -1.69
N VAL A 74 13.25 4.16 -1.63
CA VAL A 74 14.35 4.94 -1.07
C VAL A 74 13.99 5.65 0.23
N ALA A 75 12.70 5.79 0.53
CA ALA A 75 12.17 6.23 1.82
C ALA A 75 10.74 5.71 2.00
N MET A 76 10.32 5.59 3.25
CA MET A 76 8.97 5.19 3.62
C MET A 76 8.44 6.13 4.71
N HIS A 77 7.21 6.57 4.55
CA HIS A 77 6.45 7.32 5.54
C HIS A 77 5.35 6.41 6.08
N VAL A 78 5.21 6.36 7.39
CA VAL A 78 4.15 5.62 8.08
C VAL A 78 3.50 6.56 9.08
N ALA A 79 2.17 6.55 9.17
CA ALA A 79 1.44 7.36 10.15
C ALA A 79 1.87 6.96 11.58
N ASP A 80 2.21 7.96 12.39
CA ASP A 80 2.80 7.75 13.73
C ASP A 80 1.95 6.86 14.62
N GLU A 81 0.63 7.01 14.55
CA GLU A 81 -0.33 6.20 15.30
C GLU A 81 -0.34 4.71 14.90
N CYS A 82 0.25 4.37 13.76
CA CYS A 82 0.38 2.99 13.28
C CYS A 82 1.75 2.39 13.61
N VAL A 83 2.66 3.14 14.23
CA VAL A 83 4.00 2.64 14.61
C VAL A 83 3.95 2.05 16.01
N LEU A 84 4.19 0.73 16.12
CA LEU A 84 4.25 0.01 17.41
C LEU A 84 5.65 0.11 18.05
N ASP A 85 6.70 0.00 17.26
CA ASP A 85 8.09 0.05 17.71
C ASP A 85 8.95 0.69 16.60
N PRO A 86 9.35 1.95 16.76
CA PRO A 86 10.13 2.65 15.73
C PRO A 86 11.56 2.11 15.59
N VAL A 87 12.15 1.53 16.65
CA VAL A 87 13.51 0.96 16.61
C VAL A 87 13.52 -0.32 15.77
N ARG A 88 12.49 -1.14 15.90
CA ARG A 88 12.34 -2.41 15.19
C ARG A 88 11.53 -2.27 13.89
N CYS A 89 11.07 -1.06 13.57
CA CYS A 89 10.19 -0.77 12.44
C CYS A 89 8.91 -1.63 12.42
N HIS A 90 8.34 -1.90 13.60
CA HIS A 90 7.10 -2.65 13.71
C HIS A 90 5.89 -1.74 13.52
N VAL A 91 5.01 -2.14 12.61
CA VAL A 91 3.81 -1.39 12.23
C VAL A 91 2.56 -2.20 12.61
N ASP A 92 1.57 -1.51 13.17
CA ASP A 92 0.22 -2.05 13.38
C ASP A 92 -0.53 -2.12 12.05
N THR A 93 -0.27 -3.20 11.29
CA THR A 93 -0.90 -3.42 9.99
C THR A 93 -2.43 -3.44 10.02
N PRO A 94 -3.09 -3.99 11.06
CA PRO A 94 -4.54 -3.86 11.22
C PRO A 94 -5.04 -2.42 11.29
N ARG A 95 -4.30 -1.55 11.98
CA ARG A 95 -4.68 -0.15 12.16
C ARG A 95 -4.55 0.67 10.87
N LEU A 96 -3.72 0.24 9.94
CA LEU A 96 -3.65 0.83 8.61
C LEU A 96 -4.96 0.67 7.83
N ASP A 97 -5.77 -0.34 8.14
CA ASP A 97 -7.05 -0.67 7.51
C ASP A 97 -7.01 -0.59 5.98
N LEU A 98 -5.96 -1.18 5.41
CA LEU A 98 -5.71 -1.12 3.96
C LEU A 98 -6.78 -1.87 3.18
N ILE A 99 -7.00 -1.41 1.94
CA ILE A 99 -7.85 -2.11 0.97
C ILE A 99 -7.00 -2.69 -0.14
N GLY A 100 -7.47 -3.81 -0.69
CA GLY A 100 -6.86 -4.48 -1.86
C GLY A 100 -7.86 -4.63 -2.99
N ARG A 101 -7.43 -4.29 -4.22
CA ARG A 101 -8.22 -4.58 -5.41
C ARG A 101 -8.36 -6.08 -5.58
N MET A 102 -9.58 -6.56 -5.74
CA MET A 102 -9.87 -7.97 -6.00
C MET A 102 -9.97 -8.21 -7.52
N HIS A 103 -11.16 -8.41 -8.03
CA HIS A 103 -11.40 -8.73 -9.42
C HIS A 103 -12.56 -7.89 -9.98
N GLY A 104 -12.75 -7.93 -11.29
CA GLY A 104 -13.86 -7.25 -11.96
C GLY A 104 -13.80 -5.73 -11.86
N ALA A 105 -14.94 -5.10 -12.04
CA ALA A 105 -15.01 -3.65 -12.26
C ALA A 105 -14.94 -2.80 -10.98
N GLY A 106 -15.06 -3.36 -9.77
CA GLY A 106 -15.11 -2.49 -8.58
C GLY A 106 -15.08 -3.23 -7.25
N TRP A 107 -14.58 -4.48 -7.22
CA TRP A 107 -14.51 -5.24 -5.98
C TRP A 107 -13.20 -4.99 -5.25
N TYR A 108 -13.30 -4.67 -3.98
CA TYR A 108 -12.20 -4.49 -3.04
C TYR A 108 -12.43 -5.31 -1.79
N ALA A 109 -11.34 -5.74 -1.15
CA ALA A 109 -11.35 -6.37 0.16
C ALA A 109 -10.67 -5.45 1.18
N ARG A 110 -11.09 -5.54 2.44
CA ARG A 110 -10.40 -4.94 3.58
C ARG A 110 -9.45 -5.94 4.21
N THR A 111 -8.41 -5.46 4.86
CA THR A 111 -7.44 -6.29 5.60
C THR A 111 -7.92 -6.63 7.02
N THR A 112 -9.21 -6.50 7.32
CA THR A 112 -9.81 -6.79 8.64
C THR A 112 -10.09 -8.27 8.85
N ASP A 113 -10.35 -9.04 7.77
CA ASP A 113 -10.51 -10.49 7.84
C ASP A 113 -9.12 -11.14 7.79
N ARG A 114 -8.64 -11.57 8.95
CA ARG A 114 -7.29 -12.09 9.13
C ARG A 114 -7.27 -13.26 10.11
N PHE A 115 -6.34 -14.16 9.90
CA PHE A 115 -6.05 -15.26 10.83
C PHE A 115 -4.54 -15.32 11.09
N GLU A 116 -4.17 -15.83 12.27
CA GLU A 116 -2.78 -16.06 12.62
C GLU A 116 -2.39 -17.50 12.27
N MET A 117 -1.28 -17.65 11.55
CA MET A 117 -0.69 -18.95 11.27
C MET A 117 0.73 -18.97 11.84
N LYS A 118 0.88 -19.57 13.02
CA LYS A 118 2.20 -19.71 13.65
C LYS A 118 3.04 -20.75 12.92
N ARG A 119 4.31 -20.43 12.71
CA ARG A 119 5.26 -21.39 12.16
C ARG A 119 5.39 -22.59 13.10
N ILE A 120 5.24 -23.78 12.57
CA ILE A 120 5.39 -25.03 13.32
C ILE A 120 6.89 -25.37 13.32
N PRO A 121 7.55 -25.51 14.50
CA PRO A 121 8.92 -26.00 14.60
C PRO A 121 9.01 -27.45 14.14
N VAL A 122 10.21 -27.88 13.68
CA VAL A 122 10.43 -29.26 13.21
C VAL A 122 10.11 -30.27 14.28
N GLU A 123 10.56 -30.03 15.51
CA GLU A 123 10.34 -30.91 16.66
C GLU A 123 8.85 -31.13 16.95
N ALA A 124 8.04 -30.06 16.85
CA ALA A 124 6.59 -30.15 17.05
C ALA A 124 5.90 -30.91 15.90
N TRP A 125 6.42 -30.81 14.69
CA TRP A 125 5.91 -31.54 13.55
C TRP A 125 6.23 -33.04 13.65
N GLU A 126 7.47 -33.38 14.01
CA GLU A 126 7.89 -34.76 14.20
C GLU A 126 7.13 -35.46 15.34
N ALA A 127 6.90 -34.74 16.47
CA ALA A 127 6.09 -35.27 17.55
C ALA A 127 4.63 -35.58 17.13
N ARG A 128 4.03 -34.78 16.23
CA ARG A 128 2.70 -35.06 15.68
C ARG A 128 2.69 -36.32 14.85
N LYS A 129 3.70 -36.51 13.98
CA LYS A 129 3.83 -37.71 13.12
C LYS A 129 4.05 -39.02 13.92
N ALA A 130 4.74 -38.92 15.05
CA ALA A 130 4.98 -40.08 15.90
C ALA A 130 3.76 -40.52 16.74
N ALA A 131 2.74 -39.65 16.82
CA ALA A 131 1.48 -39.91 17.55
C ALA A 131 0.33 -40.43 16.67
N GLU A 132 0.53 -40.47 15.34
CA GLU A 132 -0.36 -41.11 14.35
C GLU A 132 0.02 -42.54 14.07
#